data_b91abf57d1d983ce69f178cf281be5ff
#
_entry.id   b91abf57d1d983ce69f178cf281be5ff
#
_cell.length_a   1.000
_cell.length_b   1.000
_cell.length_c   1.000
_cell.angle_alpha   90.00
_cell.angle_beta   90.00
_cell.angle_gamma   90.00
#
_symmetry.space_group_name_H-M   'P 1'
#
loop_
_entity.id
_entity.type
_entity.pdbx_description
1 polymer ?
#
loop_
_entity_poly.entity_id
_entity_poly.type
_entity_poly.pdbx_seq_one_letter_code
_entity_poly.pdbx_strand_id
1 'polypeptide(L)'
;MSLSSILVIFLAVFCGGLLVSLVLFLGGLIKQMESQAQLSIFFNDSANEEQIKQARNILVKSSELISVNYISKQQALELYTSQYQHEPMLVESVSAEIFPASLDIRAKNLASLNSLSDFLSAGDLSQEQLLFFSSSLGLLETDVNSLSAVKPLIEEVAYYKDLASKVNYWLKVTRWAGLGLLGLLVGVSILVVLVTIGLSVRGSKEEISIMKLVGATDHYVQGPYLCQGSLLGFFGACLSLAASGALVPLFFSWLSPLWQELSWSAPAWWLIASLALGELVLGAGLGCLGSWIAVKRYSRA
;
A
#
# COMPACT_ATOMS: atom_id res chain seq x y z
N MET A 1 11.54 -31.36 21.66
CA MET A 1 11.00 -31.40 20.27
C MET A 1 9.97 -30.30 20.00
N SER A 2 9.17 -29.87 20.97
CA SER A 2 8.16 -28.83 20.81
C SER A 2 8.72 -27.41 20.58
N LEU A 3 9.89 -27.10 21.12
CA LEU A 3 10.46 -25.75 21.04
C LEU A 3 10.83 -25.33 19.59
N SER A 4 11.38 -26.27 18.82
CA SER A 4 11.72 -26.00 17.41
C SER A 4 10.48 -25.72 16.56
N SER A 5 9.37 -26.44 16.81
CA SER A 5 8.12 -26.21 16.09
C SER A 5 7.50 -24.85 16.44
N ILE A 6 7.53 -24.46 17.72
CA ILE A 6 7.08 -23.14 18.16
C ILE A 6 7.90 -22.03 17.47
N LEU A 7 9.22 -22.20 17.41
CA LEU A 7 10.13 -21.19 16.82
C LEU A 7 9.92 -21.05 15.32
N VAL A 8 9.66 -22.14 14.59
CA VAL A 8 9.39 -22.07 13.15
C VAL A 8 8.03 -21.44 12.87
N ILE A 9 6.99 -21.77 13.65
CA ILE A 9 5.68 -21.12 13.52
C ILE A 9 5.78 -19.63 13.90
N PHE A 10 6.47 -19.33 14.98
CA PHE A 10 6.79 -17.96 15.37
C PHE A 10 7.40 -17.16 14.21
N LEU A 11 8.47 -17.71 13.59
CA LEU A 11 9.16 -17.04 12.49
C LEU A 11 8.22 -16.80 11.30
N ALA A 12 7.41 -17.80 10.95
CA ALA A 12 6.47 -17.67 9.84
C ALA A 12 5.38 -16.62 10.09
N VAL A 13 4.79 -16.63 11.29
CA VAL A 13 3.73 -15.67 11.67
C VAL A 13 4.33 -14.28 11.80
N PHE A 14 5.49 -14.14 12.42
CA PHE A 14 6.21 -12.88 12.61
C PHE A 14 6.60 -12.22 11.27
N CYS A 15 7.25 -12.98 10.38
CA CYS A 15 7.57 -12.46 9.05
C CYS A 15 6.30 -12.12 8.26
N GLY A 16 5.23 -12.91 8.43
CA GLY A 16 3.93 -12.63 7.84
C GLY A 16 3.32 -11.33 8.34
N GLY A 17 3.30 -11.11 9.64
CA GLY A 17 2.83 -9.89 10.28
C GLY A 17 3.62 -8.66 9.84
N LEU A 18 4.96 -8.77 9.79
CA LEU A 18 5.83 -7.70 9.30
C LEU A 18 5.55 -7.36 7.82
N LEU A 19 5.36 -8.36 6.96
CA LEU A 19 5.06 -8.12 5.54
C LEU A 19 3.71 -7.45 5.35
N VAL A 20 2.68 -7.90 6.08
CA VAL A 20 1.35 -7.26 6.04
C VAL A 20 1.45 -5.83 6.54
N SER A 21 2.14 -5.57 7.65
CA SER A 21 2.37 -4.23 8.19
C SER A 21 3.10 -3.34 7.19
N LEU A 22 4.13 -3.86 6.52
CA LEU A 22 4.88 -3.13 5.49
C LEU A 22 4.01 -2.76 4.29
N VAL A 23 3.18 -3.69 3.80
CA VAL A 23 2.27 -3.44 2.67
C VAL A 23 1.21 -2.40 3.03
N LEU A 24 0.65 -2.46 4.24
CA LEU A 24 -0.31 -1.46 4.73
C LEU A 24 0.34 -0.09 4.89
N PHE A 25 1.54 -0.05 5.44
CA PHE A 25 2.33 1.17 5.59
C PHE A 25 2.63 1.83 4.24
N LEU A 26 3.20 1.09 3.29
CA LEU A 26 3.47 1.59 1.94
C LEU A 26 2.19 2.02 1.22
N GLY A 27 1.10 1.27 1.37
CA GLY A 27 -0.21 1.64 0.81
C GLY A 27 -0.75 2.95 1.38
N GLY A 28 -0.57 3.17 2.68
CA GLY A 28 -0.91 4.43 3.34
C GLY A 28 -0.05 5.61 2.85
N LEU A 29 1.28 5.42 2.72
CA LEU A 29 2.19 6.43 2.17
C LEU A 29 1.78 6.86 0.77
N ILE A 30 1.45 5.89 -0.09
CA ILE A 30 1.03 6.19 -1.46
C ILE A 30 -0.27 6.99 -1.46
N LYS A 31 -1.25 6.57 -0.68
CA LYS A 31 -2.52 7.28 -0.58
C LYS A 31 -2.31 8.74 -0.10
N GLN A 32 -1.36 8.96 0.79
CA GLN A 32 -0.96 10.29 1.24
C GLN A 32 -0.29 11.07 0.09
N MET A 33 0.67 10.47 -0.61
CA MET A 33 1.31 11.09 -1.78
C MET A 33 0.31 11.35 -2.90
N GLU A 34 -0.64 10.44 -3.13
CA GLU A 34 -1.74 10.64 -4.09
C GLU A 34 -2.60 11.85 -3.75
N SER A 35 -2.92 12.05 -2.46
CA SER A 35 -3.71 13.21 -2.02
C SER A 35 -2.98 14.54 -2.16
N GLN A 36 -1.66 14.51 -2.24
CA GLN A 36 -0.79 15.68 -2.45
C GLN A 36 -0.34 15.82 -3.91
N ALA A 37 -0.63 14.83 -4.77
CA ALA A 37 -0.25 14.90 -6.17
C ALA A 37 -0.94 16.08 -6.85
N GLN A 38 -0.11 16.93 -7.43
CA GLN A 38 -0.52 18.13 -8.18
C GLN A 38 0.01 17.99 -9.61
N LEU A 39 -0.80 18.47 -10.56
CA LEU A 39 -0.39 18.71 -11.92
C LEU A 39 -0.32 20.21 -12.10
N SER A 40 0.84 20.74 -12.41
CA SER A 40 1.05 22.15 -12.69
C SER A 40 1.19 22.36 -14.18
N ILE A 41 0.30 23.19 -14.74
CA ILE A 41 0.33 23.60 -16.14
C ILE A 41 0.96 24.97 -16.20
N PHE A 42 2.10 25.10 -16.85
CA PHE A 42 2.78 26.37 -17.07
C PHE A 42 2.40 26.94 -18.42
N PHE A 43 2.06 28.25 -18.44
CA PHE A 43 1.65 28.93 -19.64
C PHE A 43 2.80 29.82 -20.16
N ASN A 44 2.90 29.91 -21.48
CA ASN A 44 3.85 30.81 -22.12
C ASN A 44 3.43 32.29 -21.97
N ASP A 45 4.33 33.21 -22.25
CA ASP A 45 4.09 34.67 -22.11
C ASP A 45 3.02 35.20 -23.05
N SER A 46 2.63 34.46 -24.10
CA SER A 46 1.57 34.86 -25.03
C SER A 46 0.16 34.58 -24.50
N ALA A 47 0.05 33.80 -23.40
CA ALA A 47 -1.24 33.50 -22.81
C ALA A 47 -1.80 34.66 -22.03
N ASN A 48 -3.00 35.11 -22.40
CA ASN A 48 -3.70 36.15 -21.65
C ASN A 48 -4.33 35.58 -20.38
N GLU A 49 -4.32 36.35 -19.31
CA GLU A 49 -4.92 35.97 -18.03
C GLU A 49 -6.39 35.50 -18.15
N GLU A 50 -7.16 36.13 -19.06
CA GLU A 50 -8.54 35.71 -19.33
C GLU A 50 -8.64 34.31 -19.91
N GLN A 51 -7.73 33.92 -20.80
CA GLN A 51 -7.69 32.61 -21.40
C GLN A 51 -7.35 31.52 -20.34
N ILE A 52 -6.42 31.83 -19.45
CA ILE A 52 -6.06 30.94 -18.33
C ILE A 52 -7.25 30.77 -17.37
N LYS A 53 -7.96 31.85 -17.05
CA LYS A 53 -9.16 31.82 -16.21
C LYS A 53 -10.31 31.05 -16.88
N GLN A 54 -10.46 31.14 -18.21
CA GLN A 54 -11.43 30.33 -18.95
C GLN A 54 -11.09 28.84 -18.86
N ALA A 55 -9.82 28.45 -19.06
CA ALA A 55 -9.36 27.08 -18.88
C ALA A 55 -9.62 26.56 -17.45
N ARG A 56 -9.31 27.39 -16.46
CA ARG A 56 -9.63 27.10 -15.06
C ARG A 56 -11.13 26.84 -14.86
N ASN A 57 -11.99 27.71 -15.38
CA ASN A 57 -13.44 27.60 -15.19
C ASN A 57 -14.01 26.34 -15.84
N ILE A 58 -13.42 25.86 -16.94
CA ILE A 58 -13.77 24.60 -17.57
C ILE A 58 -13.34 23.43 -16.68
N LEU A 59 -12.10 23.45 -16.22
CA LEU A 59 -11.55 22.38 -15.38
C LEU A 59 -12.26 22.25 -14.02
N VAL A 60 -12.73 23.34 -13.44
CA VAL A 60 -13.50 23.34 -12.19
C VAL A 60 -14.85 22.60 -12.33
N LYS A 61 -15.42 22.48 -13.54
CA LYS A 61 -16.65 21.72 -13.78
C LYS A 61 -16.44 20.20 -13.71
N SER A 62 -15.19 19.74 -13.80
CA SER A 62 -14.87 18.32 -13.73
C SER A 62 -15.21 17.74 -12.35
N SER A 63 -15.99 16.65 -12.34
CA SER A 63 -16.32 15.93 -11.11
C SER A 63 -15.14 15.17 -10.52
N GLU A 64 -14.09 14.94 -11.30
CA GLU A 64 -12.88 14.18 -10.92
C GLU A 64 -11.78 15.04 -10.30
N LEU A 65 -11.89 16.39 -10.42
CA LEU A 65 -10.92 17.32 -9.87
C LEU A 65 -11.40 17.85 -8.51
N ILE A 66 -10.47 18.01 -7.57
CA ILE A 66 -10.72 18.52 -6.21
C ILE A 66 -10.56 20.04 -6.19
N SER A 67 -9.48 20.54 -6.79
CA SER A 67 -9.19 21.97 -6.84
C SER A 67 -8.40 22.35 -8.10
N VAL A 68 -8.66 23.54 -8.61
CA VAL A 68 -7.93 24.14 -9.72
C VAL A 68 -7.59 25.57 -9.30
N ASN A 69 -6.34 25.80 -8.95
CA ASN A 69 -5.85 27.08 -8.45
C ASN A 69 -5.05 27.78 -9.54
N TYR A 70 -5.38 29.04 -9.80
CA TYR A 70 -4.57 29.90 -10.66
C TYR A 70 -3.50 30.58 -9.83
N ILE A 71 -2.25 30.51 -10.28
CA ILE A 71 -1.10 31.16 -9.67
C ILE A 71 -0.57 32.19 -10.67
N SER A 72 -0.64 33.46 -10.31
CA SER A 72 -0.08 34.53 -11.12
C SER A 72 1.45 34.56 -11.00
N LYS A 73 2.14 35.26 -11.94
CA LYS A 73 3.59 35.47 -11.89
C LYS A 73 4.08 36.05 -10.56
N GLN A 74 3.30 37.01 -9.99
CA GLN A 74 3.61 37.59 -8.69
C GLN A 74 3.45 36.61 -7.53
N GLN A 75 2.37 35.84 -7.52
CA GLN A 75 2.15 34.80 -6.53
C GLN A 75 3.20 33.67 -6.60
N ALA A 76 3.64 33.35 -7.81
CA ALA A 76 4.73 32.36 -8.00
C ALA A 76 6.05 32.87 -7.37
N LEU A 77 6.38 34.17 -7.55
CA LEU A 77 7.52 34.80 -6.88
C LEU A 77 7.37 34.75 -5.35
N GLU A 78 6.18 35.09 -4.81
CA GLU A 78 5.92 35.06 -3.36
C GLU A 78 6.09 33.66 -2.80
N LEU A 79 5.57 32.63 -3.48
CA LEU A 79 5.74 31.22 -3.10
C LEU A 79 7.22 30.83 -3.10
N TYR A 80 7.95 31.20 -4.16
CA TYR A 80 9.39 30.94 -4.25
C TYR A 80 10.15 31.62 -3.12
N THR A 81 9.87 32.88 -2.87
CA THR A 81 10.49 33.64 -1.77
C THR A 81 10.20 33.03 -0.40
N SER A 82 8.98 32.58 -0.18
CA SER A 82 8.59 31.93 1.08
C SER A 82 9.29 30.58 1.28
N GLN A 83 9.52 29.84 0.21
CA GLN A 83 10.16 28.53 0.26
C GLN A 83 11.68 28.64 0.50
N TYR A 84 12.33 29.65 -0.06
CA TYR A 84 13.77 29.84 0.01
C TYR A 84 14.18 30.99 0.94
N GLN A 85 13.41 31.26 2.00
CA GLN A 85 13.69 32.31 2.99
C GLN A 85 15.09 32.20 3.64
N HIS A 86 15.64 30.99 3.68
CA HIS A 86 16.96 30.74 4.27
C HIS A 86 18.13 30.93 3.29
N GLU A 87 17.86 31.23 2.03
CA GLU A 87 18.86 31.42 0.97
C GLU A 87 18.67 32.77 0.26
N PRO A 88 19.06 33.90 0.89
CA PRO A 88 18.80 35.23 0.38
C PRO A 88 19.35 35.49 -1.03
N MET A 89 20.50 34.89 -1.36
CA MET A 89 21.13 35.04 -2.68
C MET A 89 20.28 34.50 -3.82
N LEU A 90 19.46 33.47 -3.58
CA LEU A 90 18.54 32.93 -4.59
C LEU A 90 17.32 33.85 -4.79
N VAL A 91 16.87 34.48 -3.73
CA VAL A 91 15.68 35.39 -3.77
C VAL A 91 15.99 36.72 -4.40
N GLU A 92 17.15 37.34 -4.12
CA GLU A 92 17.53 38.63 -4.62
C GLU A 92 17.80 38.68 -6.15
N SER A 93 18.12 37.51 -6.74
CA SER A 93 18.46 37.39 -8.16
C SER A 93 17.28 37.10 -9.08
N VAL A 94 16.05 36.99 -8.55
CA VAL A 94 14.87 36.54 -9.32
C VAL A 94 13.78 37.59 -9.35
N SER A 95 13.25 37.90 -10.56
CA SER A 95 12.12 38.82 -10.75
C SER A 95 10.84 38.03 -11.11
N ALA A 96 9.68 38.68 -10.90
CA ALA A 96 8.38 38.06 -11.21
C ALA A 96 8.21 37.71 -12.72
N GLU A 97 8.98 38.32 -13.60
CA GLU A 97 8.91 38.13 -15.05
C GLU A 97 9.49 36.75 -15.47
N ILE A 98 10.36 36.18 -14.64
CA ILE A 98 10.99 34.89 -14.92
C ILE A 98 9.99 33.72 -14.65
N PHE A 99 9.00 33.94 -13.81
CA PHE A 99 8.02 32.91 -13.47
C PHE A 99 6.85 32.93 -14.46
N PRO A 100 6.54 31.76 -15.07
CA PRO A 100 5.33 31.61 -15.86
C PRO A 100 4.08 31.62 -14.95
N ALA A 101 2.96 32.09 -15.47
CA ALA A 101 1.68 31.86 -14.84
C ALA A 101 1.32 30.38 -14.89
N SER A 102 0.70 29.84 -13.86
CA SER A 102 0.41 28.42 -13.79
C SER A 102 -1.00 28.11 -13.28
N LEU A 103 -1.48 26.89 -13.60
CA LEU A 103 -2.67 26.28 -13.01
C LEU A 103 -2.26 25.03 -12.24
N ASP A 104 -2.45 25.06 -10.93
CA ASP A 104 -2.23 23.93 -10.06
C ASP A 104 -3.52 23.13 -9.87
N ILE A 105 -3.50 21.89 -10.31
CA ILE A 105 -4.66 21.00 -10.36
C ILE A 105 -4.44 19.84 -9.42
N ARG A 106 -5.42 19.59 -8.55
CA ARG A 106 -5.50 18.40 -7.70
C ARG A 106 -6.71 17.58 -8.11
N ALA A 107 -6.53 16.26 -8.24
CA ALA A 107 -7.62 15.34 -8.56
C ALA A 107 -7.87 14.34 -7.43
N LYS A 108 -9.02 13.66 -7.50
CA LYS A 108 -9.42 12.61 -6.55
C LYS A 108 -8.53 11.38 -6.65
N ASN A 109 -7.99 11.12 -7.83
CA ASN A 109 -7.13 9.97 -8.09
C ASN A 109 -6.04 10.30 -9.13
N LEU A 110 -4.95 9.54 -9.10
CA LEU A 110 -3.84 9.68 -10.05
C LEU A 110 -4.24 9.37 -11.50
N ALA A 111 -5.25 8.51 -11.70
CA ALA A 111 -5.70 8.15 -13.05
C ALA A 111 -6.27 9.37 -13.79
N SER A 112 -7.05 10.22 -13.11
CA SER A 112 -7.58 11.47 -13.67
C SER A 112 -6.49 12.48 -13.98
N LEU A 113 -5.45 12.60 -13.13
CA LEU A 113 -4.28 13.44 -13.42
C LEU A 113 -3.47 12.91 -14.62
N ASN A 114 -3.29 11.59 -14.71
CA ASN A 114 -2.64 10.97 -15.86
C ASN A 114 -3.39 11.26 -17.15
N SER A 115 -4.73 11.06 -17.15
CA SER A 115 -5.58 11.35 -18.31
C SER A 115 -5.49 12.81 -18.70
N LEU A 116 -5.51 13.74 -17.74
CA LEU A 116 -5.38 15.17 -18.00
C LEU A 116 -3.99 15.52 -18.55
N SER A 117 -2.91 14.98 -17.97
CA SER A 117 -1.55 15.16 -18.45
C SER A 117 -1.38 14.62 -19.88
N ASP A 118 -1.90 13.42 -20.14
CA ASP A 118 -1.84 12.81 -21.48
C ASP A 118 -2.64 13.61 -22.50
N PHE A 119 -3.83 14.14 -22.09
CA PHE A 119 -4.62 15.04 -22.92
C PHE A 119 -3.87 16.32 -23.29
N LEU A 120 -3.23 16.97 -22.32
CA LEU A 120 -2.52 18.25 -22.51
C LEU A 120 -1.22 18.08 -23.30
N SER A 121 -0.52 16.94 -23.10
CA SER A 121 0.74 16.64 -23.79
C SER A 121 0.55 16.06 -25.18
N ALA A 122 -0.63 15.53 -25.50
CA ALA A 122 -0.93 14.99 -26.82
C ALA A 122 -1.09 16.12 -27.84
N GLY A 123 -0.59 15.91 -29.06
CA GLY A 123 -0.81 16.82 -30.19
C GLY A 123 -2.27 16.81 -30.65
N ASP A 124 -2.51 16.79 -31.96
CA ASP A 124 -3.86 16.69 -32.53
C ASP A 124 -4.52 15.36 -32.12
N LEU A 125 -5.69 15.48 -31.51
CA LEU A 125 -6.45 14.34 -30.99
C LEU A 125 -7.53 13.90 -31.97
N SER A 126 -7.70 12.60 -32.15
CA SER A 126 -8.84 12.05 -32.87
C SER A 126 -10.13 12.22 -32.04
N GLN A 127 -11.29 12.19 -32.74
CA GLN A 127 -12.60 12.29 -32.05
C GLN A 127 -12.81 11.21 -31.00
N GLU A 128 -12.32 9.99 -31.24
CA GLU A 128 -12.39 8.90 -30.25
C GLU A 128 -11.59 9.19 -28.98
N GLN A 129 -10.43 9.83 -29.11
CA GLN A 129 -9.60 10.24 -27.97
C GLN A 129 -10.27 11.38 -27.17
N LEU A 130 -10.91 12.33 -27.85
CA LEU A 130 -11.67 13.39 -27.18
C LEU A 130 -12.84 12.82 -26.37
N LEU A 131 -13.57 11.84 -26.89
CA LEU A 131 -14.63 11.12 -26.17
C LEU A 131 -14.09 10.36 -24.96
N PHE A 132 -12.95 9.70 -25.12
CA PHE A 132 -12.28 9.01 -24.00
C PHE A 132 -11.92 9.99 -22.87
N PHE A 133 -11.31 11.13 -23.22
CA PHE A 133 -10.93 12.15 -22.23
C PHE A 133 -12.15 12.83 -21.60
N SER A 134 -13.21 13.09 -22.36
CA SER A 134 -14.45 13.66 -21.80
C SER A 134 -15.06 12.74 -20.74
N SER A 135 -15.10 11.44 -21.01
CA SER A 135 -15.61 10.45 -20.04
C SER A 135 -14.69 10.26 -18.83
N SER A 136 -13.37 10.26 -19.03
CA SER A 136 -12.37 10.05 -17.94
C SER A 136 -12.24 11.25 -17.01
N LEU A 137 -12.48 12.47 -17.51
CA LEU A 137 -12.43 13.71 -16.74
C LEU A 137 -13.82 14.17 -16.25
N GLY A 138 -14.90 13.48 -16.69
CA GLY A 138 -16.28 13.89 -16.37
C GLY A 138 -16.63 15.25 -16.92
N LEU A 139 -16.10 15.63 -18.10
CA LEU A 139 -16.34 16.89 -18.78
C LEU A 139 -17.21 16.68 -20.01
N LEU A 140 -17.92 17.72 -20.43
CA LEU A 140 -18.66 17.72 -21.70
C LEU A 140 -17.69 17.82 -22.89
N GLU A 141 -18.03 17.23 -24.03
CA GLU A 141 -17.22 17.30 -25.25
C GLU A 141 -16.91 18.74 -25.68
N THR A 142 -17.88 19.63 -25.52
CA THR A 142 -17.72 21.07 -25.81
C THR A 142 -16.68 21.73 -24.92
N ASP A 143 -16.59 21.32 -23.64
CA ASP A 143 -15.61 21.84 -22.70
C ASP A 143 -14.20 21.30 -23.04
N VAL A 144 -14.09 20.02 -23.44
CA VAL A 144 -12.82 19.41 -23.88
C VAL A 144 -12.31 20.06 -25.18
N ASN A 145 -13.20 20.34 -26.12
CA ASN A 145 -12.85 21.08 -27.36
C ASN A 145 -12.37 22.51 -27.06
N SER A 146 -12.99 23.19 -26.08
CA SER A 146 -12.56 24.52 -25.65
C SER A 146 -11.20 24.48 -24.95
N LEU A 147 -10.91 23.42 -24.18
CA LEU A 147 -9.59 23.18 -23.60
C LEU A 147 -8.51 22.89 -24.64
N SER A 148 -8.86 22.23 -25.76
CA SER A 148 -7.90 21.96 -26.84
C SER A 148 -7.41 23.28 -27.48
N ALA A 149 -8.22 24.31 -27.52
CA ALA A 149 -7.83 25.62 -28.03
C ALA A 149 -6.79 26.35 -27.15
N VAL A 150 -6.67 25.96 -25.88
CA VAL A 150 -5.68 26.52 -24.93
C VAL A 150 -4.35 25.79 -24.97
N LYS A 151 -4.29 24.57 -25.54
CA LYS A 151 -3.05 23.78 -25.63
C LYS A 151 -1.84 24.53 -26.23
N PRO A 152 -1.96 25.29 -27.32
CA PRO A 152 -0.83 26.03 -27.89
C PRO A 152 -0.22 27.06 -26.95
N LEU A 153 -0.94 27.45 -25.89
CA LEU A 153 -0.50 28.42 -24.89
C LEU A 153 0.21 27.77 -23.71
N ILE A 154 0.24 26.43 -23.66
CA ILE A 154 0.91 25.67 -22.62
C ILE A 154 2.37 25.51 -23.01
N GLU A 155 3.27 25.92 -22.13
CA GLU A 155 4.71 25.77 -22.30
C GLU A 155 5.18 24.40 -21.78
N GLU A 156 4.76 24.04 -20.57
CA GLU A 156 5.15 22.80 -19.92
C GLU A 156 4.02 22.28 -19.00
N VAL A 157 3.93 20.97 -18.93
CA VAL A 157 3.06 20.27 -17.98
C VAL A 157 3.94 19.52 -16.99
N ALA A 158 4.16 20.10 -15.82
CA ALA A 158 4.94 19.46 -14.76
C ALA A 158 4.05 18.48 -13.99
N TYR A 159 4.29 17.20 -14.20
CA TYR A 159 3.62 16.13 -13.49
C TYR A 159 4.59 15.00 -13.16
N TYR A 160 4.69 14.65 -11.89
CA TYR A 160 5.60 13.60 -11.40
C TYR A 160 5.07 12.17 -11.70
N LYS A 161 4.61 11.94 -12.93
CA LYS A 161 4.07 10.65 -13.41
C LYS A 161 5.04 9.49 -13.17
N ASP A 162 6.33 9.72 -13.43
CA ASP A 162 7.37 8.69 -13.32
C ASP A 162 7.59 8.20 -11.89
N LEU A 163 7.45 9.07 -10.89
CA LEU A 163 7.58 8.69 -9.49
C LEU A 163 6.42 7.80 -9.06
N ALA A 164 5.19 8.19 -9.38
CA ALA A 164 3.98 7.41 -9.02
C ALA A 164 3.98 6.03 -9.70
N SER A 165 4.38 5.95 -10.97
CA SER A 165 4.47 4.68 -11.70
C SER A 165 5.55 3.76 -11.13
N LYS A 166 6.74 4.28 -10.82
CA LYS A 166 7.83 3.53 -10.19
C LYS A 166 7.44 3.00 -8.82
N VAL A 167 6.80 3.82 -7.99
CA VAL A 167 6.33 3.41 -6.66
C VAL A 167 5.28 2.30 -6.77
N ASN A 168 4.31 2.42 -7.67
CA ASN A 168 3.32 1.37 -7.92
C ASN A 168 3.96 0.06 -8.42
N TYR A 169 4.97 0.14 -9.27
CA TYR A 169 5.73 -1.04 -9.71
C TYR A 169 6.42 -1.73 -8.53
N TRP A 170 7.15 -0.99 -7.70
CA TRP A 170 7.82 -1.53 -6.53
C TRP A 170 6.87 -2.13 -5.49
N LEU A 171 5.68 -1.53 -5.29
CA LEU A 171 4.63 -2.12 -4.46
C LEU A 171 4.16 -3.46 -4.99
N LYS A 172 3.92 -3.54 -6.31
CA LYS A 172 3.49 -4.78 -6.95
C LYS A 172 4.55 -5.87 -6.79
N VAL A 173 5.81 -5.53 -7.00
CA VAL A 173 6.96 -6.44 -6.79
C VAL A 173 7.04 -6.90 -5.34
N THR A 174 6.99 -5.97 -4.38
CA THR A 174 7.05 -6.28 -2.94
C THR A 174 5.88 -7.17 -2.51
N ARG A 175 4.67 -6.91 -3.02
CA ARG A 175 3.48 -7.72 -2.73
C ARG A 175 3.63 -9.14 -3.25
N TRP A 176 4.07 -9.34 -4.48
CA TRP A 176 4.25 -10.69 -5.06
C TRP A 176 5.42 -11.44 -4.44
N ALA A 177 6.55 -10.77 -4.22
CA ALA A 177 7.70 -11.36 -3.54
C ALA A 177 7.36 -11.73 -2.09
N GLY A 178 6.63 -10.85 -1.38
CA GLY A 178 6.15 -11.09 -0.03
C GLY A 178 5.20 -12.29 0.06
N LEU A 179 4.22 -12.39 -0.86
CA LEU A 179 3.32 -13.55 -0.92
C LEU A 179 4.07 -14.85 -1.21
N GLY A 180 5.08 -14.82 -2.10
CA GLY A 180 5.94 -15.98 -2.37
C GLY A 180 6.71 -16.42 -1.13
N LEU A 181 7.33 -15.48 -0.41
CA LEU A 181 8.04 -15.74 0.83
C LEU A 181 7.12 -16.28 1.92
N LEU A 182 5.93 -15.68 2.09
CA LEU A 182 4.92 -16.16 3.02
C LEU A 182 4.51 -17.62 2.71
N GLY A 183 4.22 -17.91 1.44
CA GLY A 183 3.87 -19.26 1.00
C GLY A 183 4.96 -20.29 1.36
N LEU A 184 6.22 -19.91 1.16
CA LEU A 184 7.38 -20.75 1.53
C LEU A 184 7.45 -20.96 3.04
N LEU A 185 7.35 -19.91 3.85
CA LEU A 185 7.41 -20.00 5.32
C LEU A 185 6.25 -20.82 5.88
N VAL A 186 5.03 -20.63 5.35
CA VAL A 186 3.86 -21.45 5.70
C VAL A 186 4.10 -22.92 5.36
N GLY A 187 4.63 -23.21 4.16
CA GLY A 187 4.97 -24.57 3.74
C GLY A 187 5.98 -25.23 4.67
N VAL A 188 7.05 -24.53 5.03
CA VAL A 188 8.07 -25.01 6.00
C VAL A 188 7.44 -25.25 7.37
N SER A 189 6.58 -24.33 7.85
CA SER A 189 5.91 -24.48 9.15
C SER A 189 5.02 -25.71 9.19
N ILE A 190 4.20 -25.93 8.16
CA ILE A 190 3.36 -27.11 8.05
C ILE A 190 4.23 -28.41 8.04
N LEU A 191 5.34 -28.38 7.30
CA LEU A 191 6.26 -29.51 7.23
C LEU A 191 6.87 -29.86 8.60
N VAL A 192 7.32 -28.83 9.35
CA VAL A 192 7.90 -29.04 10.68
C VAL A 192 6.86 -29.56 11.67
N VAL A 193 5.63 -29.00 11.65
CA VAL A 193 4.52 -29.51 12.49
C VAL A 193 4.20 -30.94 12.11
N LEU A 194 4.14 -31.27 10.82
CA LEU A 194 3.88 -32.63 10.32
C LEU A 194 4.91 -33.62 10.83
N VAL A 195 6.21 -33.28 10.77
CA VAL A 195 7.29 -34.15 11.29
C VAL A 195 7.17 -34.29 12.80
N THR A 196 6.96 -33.19 13.53
CA THR A 196 6.88 -33.22 15.01
C THR A 196 5.71 -34.04 15.50
N ILE A 197 4.52 -33.81 14.96
CA ILE A 197 3.31 -34.59 15.32
C ILE A 197 3.44 -36.05 14.84
N GLY A 198 4.00 -36.26 13.64
CA GLY A 198 4.25 -37.61 13.14
C GLY A 198 5.17 -38.44 14.05
N LEU A 199 6.20 -37.81 14.64
CA LEU A 199 7.05 -38.46 15.65
C LEU A 199 6.29 -38.74 16.95
N SER A 200 5.44 -37.80 17.40
CA SER A 200 4.60 -38.04 18.59
C SER A 200 3.63 -39.17 18.38
N VAL A 201 2.94 -39.24 17.25
CA VAL A 201 2.02 -40.33 16.91
C VAL A 201 2.75 -41.68 16.85
N ARG A 202 3.96 -41.72 16.25
CA ARG A 202 4.77 -42.95 16.20
C ARG A 202 5.23 -43.43 17.59
N GLY A 203 5.58 -42.48 18.48
CA GLY A 203 5.97 -42.77 19.85
C GLY A 203 4.84 -43.37 20.69
N SER A 204 3.58 -43.05 20.37
CA SER A 204 2.40 -43.53 21.11
C SER A 204 1.63 -44.64 20.36
N LYS A 205 2.28 -45.35 19.43
CA LYS A 205 1.61 -46.41 18.63
C LYS A 205 0.96 -47.47 19.46
N GLU A 206 1.61 -47.96 20.53
CA GLU A 206 1.08 -48.99 21.42
C GLU A 206 -0.17 -48.52 22.15
N GLU A 207 -0.16 -47.28 22.67
CA GLU A 207 -1.31 -46.67 23.35
C GLU A 207 -2.49 -46.52 22.39
N ILE A 208 -2.23 -46.06 21.16
CA ILE A 208 -3.24 -45.88 20.11
C ILE A 208 -3.85 -47.26 19.75
N SER A 209 -3.03 -48.31 19.65
CA SER A 209 -3.49 -49.67 19.35
C SER A 209 -4.42 -50.20 20.45
N ILE A 210 -4.06 -50.00 21.72
CA ILE A 210 -4.89 -50.40 22.87
C ILE A 210 -6.21 -49.61 22.86
N MET A 211 -6.19 -48.32 22.62
CA MET A 211 -7.42 -47.50 22.53
C MET A 211 -8.36 -47.99 21.43
N LYS A 212 -7.83 -48.33 20.25
CA LYS A 212 -8.63 -48.90 19.15
C LYS A 212 -9.21 -50.27 19.47
N LEU A 213 -8.48 -51.13 20.16
CA LEU A 213 -8.97 -52.42 20.60
C LEU A 213 -10.14 -52.33 21.60
N VAL A 214 -10.16 -51.29 22.43
CA VAL A 214 -11.26 -51.01 23.38
C VAL A 214 -12.44 -50.26 22.71
N GLY A 215 -12.32 -49.90 21.38
CA GLY A 215 -13.42 -49.32 20.61
C GLY A 215 -13.37 -47.79 20.49
N ALA A 216 -12.22 -47.14 20.73
CA ALA A 216 -12.09 -45.72 20.56
C ALA A 216 -12.26 -45.31 19.08
N THR A 217 -13.05 -44.28 18.85
CA THR A 217 -13.23 -43.67 17.50
C THR A 217 -11.98 -42.96 17.03
N ASP A 218 -11.79 -42.88 15.71
CA ASP A 218 -10.66 -42.16 15.14
C ASP A 218 -10.59 -40.68 15.59
N HIS A 219 -11.73 -40.00 15.79
CA HIS A 219 -11.78 -38.64 16.30
C HIS A 219 -11.26 -38.55 17.74
N TYR A 220 -11.52 -39.54 18.59
CA TYR A 220 -11.01 -39.58 19.95
C TYR A 220 -9.48 -39.65 19.97
N VAL A 221 -8.94 -40.51 19.12
CA VAL A 221 -7.47 -40.71 18.98
C VAL A 221 -6.80 -39.46 18.38
N GLN A 222 -7.46 -38.77 17.46
CA GLN A 222 -6.91 -37.59 16.78
C GLN A 222 -6.94 -36.34 17.64
N GLY A 223 -7.92 -36.20 18.55
CA GLY A 223 -8.15 -35.00 19.36
C GLY A 223 -6.93 -34.45 20.07
N PRO A 224 -6.18 -35.25 20.85
CA PRO A 224 -4.99 -34.77 21.56
C PRO A 224 -3.91 -34.19 20.65
N TYR A 225 -3.69 -34.75 19.47
CA TYR A 225 -2.67 -34.30 18.52
C TYR A 225 -3.09 -33.01 17.80
N LEU A 226 -4.39 -32.84 17.51
CA LEU A 226 -4.93 -31.59 16.97
C LEU A 226 -4.81 -30.45 18.00
N CYS A 227 -5.14 -30.76 19.26
CA CYS A 227 -4.98 -29.83 20.36
C CYS A 227 -3.51 -29.43 20.57
N GLN A 228 -2.60 -30.41 20.53
CA GLN A 228 -1.16 -30.19 20.62
C GLN A 228 -0.67 -29.26 19.52
N GLY A 229 -1.08 -29.46 18.27
CA GLY A 229 -0.66 -28.59 17.15
C GLY A 229 -1.24 -27.21 17.23
N SER A 230 -2.51 -27.06 17.60
CA SER A 230 -3.11 -25.73 17.78
C SER A 230 -2.46 -24.95 18.92
N LEU A 231 -2.09 -25.60 20.02
CA LEU A 231 -1.34 -24.98 21.11
C LEU A 231 0.06 -24.53 20.66
N LEU A 232 0.79 -25.36 19.90
CA LEU A 232 2.10 -24.96 19.35
C LEU A 232 1.96 -23.72 18.45
N GLY A 233 0.92 -23.69 17.62
CA GLY A 233 0.61 -22.54 16.76
C GLY A 233 0.24 -21.29 17.56
N PHE A 234 -0.57 -21.45 18.60
CA PHE A 234 -0.97 -20.35 19.48
C PHE A 234 0.23 -19.75 20.24
N PHE A 235 1.09 -20.58 20.82
CA PHE A 235 2.30 -20.09 21.50
C PHE A 235 3.27 -19.42 20.52
N GLY A 236 3.41 -19.94 19.30
CA GLY A 236 4.20 -19.30 18.26
C GLY A 236 3.66 -17.92 17.90
N ALA A 237 2.34 -17.77 17.78
CA ALA A 237 1.69 -16.50 17.51
C ALA A 237 1.78 -15.51 18.69
N CYS A 238 1.64 -15.98 19.93
CA CYS A 238 1.85 -15.13 21.12
C CYS A 238 3.27 -14.58 21.17
N LEU A 239 4.27 -15.39 20.83
CA LEU A 239 5.67 -14.95 20.77
C LEU A 239 5.86 -13.94 19.63
N SER A 240 5.20 -14.13 18.46
CA SER A 240 5.17 -13.17 17.36
C SER A 240 4.60 -11.82 17.79
N LEU A 241 3.46 -11.83 18.50
CA LEU A 241 2.84 -10.61 19.02
C LEU A 241 3.72 -9.88 20.04
N ALA A 242 4.40 -10.62 20.89
CA ALA A 242 5.33 -10.02 21.86
C ALA A 242 6.52 -9.35 21.15
N ALA A 243 7.06 -10.01 20.11
CA ALA A 243 8.17 -9.48 19.32
C ALA A 243 7.72 -8.27 18.47
N SER A 244 6.59 -8.34 17.79
CA SER A 244 6.04 -7.24 16.99
C SER A 244 5.63 -6.06 17.88
N GLY A 245 5.04 -6.32 19.05
CA GLY A 245 4.70 -5.29 20.04
C GLY A 245 5.91 -4.56 20.61
N ALA A 246 7.07 -5.19 20.67
CA ALA A 246 8.32 -4.54 21.06
C ALA A 246 8.97 -3.77 19.89
N LEU A 247 8.94 -4.31 18.67
CA LEU A 247 9.60 -3.72 17.51
C LEU A 247 8.83 -2.55 16.90
N VAL A 248 7.49 -2.62 16.87
CA VAL A 248 6.65 -1.58 16.28
C VAL A 248 6.88 -0.20 16.92
N PRO A 249 6.87 -0.03 18.26
CA PRO A 249 7.14 1.28 18.88
C PRO A 249 8.56 1.79 18.59
N LEU A 250 9.55 0.88 18.55
CA LEU A 250 10.93 1.25 18.21
C LEU A 250 11.03 1.77 16.79
N PHE A 251 10.37 1.11 15.85
CA PHE A 251 10.32 1.52 14.45
C PHE A 251 9.60 2.87 14.28
N PHE A 252 8.46 3.05 14.98
CA PHE A 252 7.74 4.31 14.98
C PHE A 252 8.55 5.46 15.58
N SER A 253 9.27 5.22 16.66
CA SER A 253 10.16 6.22 17.28
C SER A 253 11.30 6.62 16.35
N TRP A 254 11.87 5.66 15.62
CA TRP A 254 12.97 5.92 14.69
C TRP A 254 12.50 6.69 13.43
N LEU A 255 11.27 6.46 12.98
CA LEU A 255 10.66 7.18 11.85
C LEU A 255 9.95 8.47 12.25
N SER A 256 9.97 8.87 13.53
CA SER A 256 9.24 10.06 14.01
C SER A 256 9.51 11.35 13.23
N PRO A 257 10.73 11.67 12.72
CA PRO A 257 10.93 12.86 11.89
C PRO A 257 10.12 12.85 10.60
N LEU A 258 10.02 11.68 9.95
CA LEU A 258 9.26 11.52 8.70
C LEU A 258 7.74 11.63 8.91
N TRP A 259 7.23 11.22 10.10
CA TRP A 259 5.81 11.32 10.42
C TRP A 259 5.35 12.76 10.61
N GLN A 260 6.19 13.61 11.17
CA GLN A 260 5.89 15.03 11.39
C GLN A 260 5.77 15.78 10.06
N GLU A 261 6.65 15.49 9.10
CA GLU A 261 6.58 16.09 7.76
C GLU A 261 5.37 15.63 6.96
N LEU A 262 4.96 14.35 7.11
CA LEU A 262 3.88 13.74 6.35
C LEU A 262 2.48 13.98 6.96
N SER A 263 2.36 14.67 8.10
CA SER A 263 1.09 14.89 8.83
C SER A 263 0.27 13.61 9.03
N TRP A 264 0.95 12.48 9.23
CA TRP A 264 0.29 11.18 9.36
C TRP A 264 -0.30 11.02 10.77
N SER A 265 -1.58 10.70 10.83
CA SER A 265 -2.21 10.27 12.08
C SER A 265 -1.76 8.84 12.43
N ALA A 266 -1.47 8.60 13.72
CA ALA A 266 -1.16 7.26 14.21
C ALA A 266 -2.23 6.25 13.77
N PRO A 267 -1.82 5.00 13.43
CA PRO A 267 -2.79 3.99 13.01
C PRO A 267 -3.84 3.78 14.11
N ALA A 268 -5.09 3.71 13.70
CA ALA A 268 -6.19 3.53 14.62
C ALA A 268 -6.00 2.23 15.43
N TRP A 269 -6.23 2.26 16.74
CA TRP A 269 -6.04 1.11 17.64
C TRP A 269 -6.78 -0.16 17.20
N TRP A 270 -7.90 -0.02 16.50
CA TRP A 270 -8.66 -1.15 15.95
C TRP A 270 -7.91 -1.87 14.82
N LEU A 271 -7.07 -1.18 14.04
CA LEU A 271 -6.19 -1.80 13.02
C LEU A 271 -5.13 -2.66 13.69
N ILE A 272 -4.49 -2.17 14.75
CA ILE A 272 -3.50 -2.91 15.51
C ILE A 272 -4.15 -4.15 16.15
N ALA A 273 -5.34 -3.98 16.73
CA ALA A 273 -6.09 -5.09 17.32
C ALA A 273 -6.50 -6.14 16.28
N SER A 274 -6.92 -5.73 15.09
CA SER A 274 -7.31 -6.66 14.02
C SER A 274 -6.11 -7.44 13.47
N LEU A 275 -4.95 -6.80 13.34
CA LEU A 275 -3.70 -7.47 12.95
C LEU A 275 -3.26 -8.48 14.00
N ALA A 276 -3.30 -8.11 15.28
CA ALA A 276 -2.95 -9.00 16.38
C ALA A 276 -3.87 -10.23 16.44
N LEU A 277 -5.17 -10.02 16.27
CA LEU A 277 -6.14 -11.12 16.21
C LEU A 277 -5.94 -11.99 14.97
N GLY A 278 -5.60 -11.38 13.83
CA GLY A 278 -5.23 -12.08 12.62
C GLY A 278 -4.02 -13.00 12.80
N GLU A 279 -2.95 -12.52 13.45
CA GLU A 279 -1.76 -13.30 13.77
C GLU A 279 -2.07 -14.52 14.66
N LEU A 280 -2.92 -14.32 15.70
CA LEU A 280 -3.33 -15.43 16.58
C LEU A 280 -4.13 -16.49 15.84
N VAL A 281 -5.09 -16.07 15.01
CA VAL A 281 -5.92 -16.99 14.22
C VAL A 281 -5.07 -17.74 13.19
N LEU A 282 -4.16 -17.06 12.51
CA LEU A 282 -3.26 -17.66 11.53
C LEU A 282 -2.31 -18.67 12.19
N GLY A 283 -1.70 -18.33 13.32
CA GLY A 283 -0.79 -19.22 14.04
C GLY A 283 -1.49 -20.48 14.53
N ALA A 284 -2.63 -20.32 15.21
CA ALA A 284 -3.44 -21.47 15.67
C ALA A 284 -3.94 -22.31 14.48
N GLY A 285 -4.36 -21.66 13.40
CA GLY A 285 -4.80 -22.32 12.17
C GLY A 285 -3.70 -23.14 11.50
N LEU A 286 -2.49 -22.61 11.38
CA LEU A 286 -1.33 -23.31 10.83
C LEU A 286 -0.97 -24.54 11.67
N GLY A 287 -0.96 -24.40 13.00
CA GLY A 287 -0.73 -25.51 13.91
C GLY A 287 -1.79 -26.60 13.79
N CYS A 288 -3.07 -26.22 13.71
CA CYS A 288 -4.19 -27.15 13.55
C CYS A 288 -4.15 -27.86 12.18
N LEU A 289 -3.92 -27.14 11.09
CA LEU A 289 -3.81 -27.71 9.74
C LEU A 289 -2.63 -28.69 9.63
N GLY A 290 -1.45 -28.31 10.14
CA GLY A 290 -0.28 -29.16 10.14
C GLY A 290 -0.52 -30.45 10.92
N SER A 291 -1.15 -30.37 12.11
CA SER A 291 -1.54 -31.53 12.90
C SER A 291 -2.56 -32.41 12.20
N TRP A 292 -3.59 -31.84 11.62
CA TRP A 292 -4.62 -32.57 10.90
C TRP A 292 -4.04 -33.41 9.76
N ILE A 293 -3.16 -32.78 8.96
CA ILE A 293 -2.46 -33.49 7.86
C ILE A 293 -1.57 -34.61 8.41
N ALA A 294 -0.84 -34.33 9.50
CA ALA A 294 0.04 -35.30 10.14
C ALA A 294 -0.73 -36.51 10.62
N VAL A 295 -1.79 -36.30 11.40
CA VAL A 295 -2.58 -37.39 11.96
C VAL A 295 -3.26 -38.21 10.85
N LYS A 296 -3.85 -37.56 9.85
CA LYS A 296 -4.49 -38.25 8.71
C LYS A 296 -3.50 -39.13 7.92
N ARG A 297 -2.24 -38.72 7.84
CA ARG A 297 -1.18 -39.46 7.14
C ARG A 297 -0.65 -40.61 7.96
N TYR A 298 -0.46 -40.43 9.28
CA TYR A 298 0.17 -41.42 10.14
C TYR A 298 -0.80 -42.37 10.88
N SER A 299 -2.09 -41.99 11.00
CA SER A 299 -3.11 -42.90 11.60
C SER A 299 -3.61 -43.97 10.65
N ARG A 300 -3.34 -43.86 9.33
CA ARG A 300 -3.70 -44.82 8.30
C ARG A 300 -2.58 -45.83 7.99
N ALA A 301 -1.38 -45.61 8.51
CA ALA A 301 -0.21 -46.51 8.41
C ALA A 301 0.00 -47.28 9.70
#